data_5c45c04dbae38c38995ca63a8949b125
#
_entry.id   5c45c04dbae38c38995ca63a8949b125
#
_cell.length_a   1.000
_cell.length_b   1.000
_cell.length_c   1.000
_cell.angle_alpha   90.00
_cell.angle_beta   90.00
_cell.angle_gamma   90.00
#
_symmetry.space_group_name_H-M   'P 1'
#
loop_
_entity.id
_entity.type
_entity.pdbx_description
1 polymer ?
#
loop_
_entity_poly.entity_id
_entity_poly.type
_entity_poly.pdbx_seq_one_letter_code
_entity_poly.pdbx_strand_id
1 'polypeptide(L)'
;MYNWLKNILLFGTTLMILVLVFEFFIFRYVLIAADLPRLAENNGGVLKYEPNQVGTYRIKSEIYAAFNINDSGWNSSYSHYDVPINYDKTRIAVIGDSYVEALQVDYRRSFPEVLLDLLGRKLYEVYRFGI
;
A
#
# COMPACT_ATOMS: atom_id res chain seq x y z
N MET A 1 -40.29 4.55 -38.12
CA MET A 1 -40.24 4.61 -36.65
C MET A 1 -39.58 3.39 -35.99
N TYR A 2 -39.83 2.20 -36.50
CA TYR A 2 -39.26 0.95 -35.94
C TYR A 2 -37.72 0.81 -36.09
N ASN A 3 -37.14 1.30 -37.20
CA ASN A 3 -35.68 1.20 -37.45
C ASN A 3 -34.85 2.13 -36.55
N TRP A 4 -35.39 3.27 -36.16
CA TRP A 4 -34.71 4.21 -35.27
C TRP A 4 -34.55 3.61 -33.85
N LEU A 5 -35.62 2.97 -33.34
CA LEU A 5 -35.58 2.28 -32.05
C LEU A 5 -34.58 1.13 -32.03
N LYS A 6 -34.52 0.34 -33.10
CA LYS A 6 -33.50 -0.72 -33.28
C LYS A 6 -32.07 -0.18 -33.27
N ASN A 7 -31.84 0.94 -33.96
CA ASN A 7 -30.50 1.54 -34.01
C ASN A 7 -30.06 2.08 -32.65
N ILE A 8 -30.95 2.68 -31.89
CA ILE A 8 -30.68 3.13 -30.53
C ILE A 8 -30.39 1.95 -29.60
N LEU A 9 -31.20 0.91 -29.69
CA LEU A 9 -30.99 -0.29 -28.88
C LEU A 9 -29.63 -0.95 -29.22
N LEU A 10 -29.31 -1.07 -30.50
CA LEU A 10 -28.03 -1.62 -30.95
C LEU A 10 -26.86 -0.78 -30.45
N PHE A 11 -26.93 0.56 -30.63
CA PHE A 11 -25.92 1.47 -30.12
C PHE A 11 -25.73 1.38 -28.61
N GLY A 12 -26.83 1.38 -27.84
CA GLY A 12 -26.79 1.26 -26.39
C GLY A 12 -26.18 -0.06 -25.92
N THR A 13 -26.55 -1.17 -26.56
CA THR A 13 -26.00 -2.48 -26.24
C THR A 13 -24.50 -2.57 -26.58
N THR A 14 -24.09 -2.04 -27.74
CA THR A 14 -22.67 -2.02 -28.11
C THR A 14 -21.85 -1.15 -27.16
N LEU A 15 -22.34 0.03 -26.81
CA LEU A 15 -21.69 0.91 -25.84
C LEU A 15 -21.55 0.24 -24.47
N MET A 16 -22.62 -0.42 -24.01
CA MET A 16 -22.60 -1.14 -22.75
C MET A 16 -21.56 -2.27 -22.73
N ILE A 17 -21.50 -3.08 -23.80
CA ILE A 17 -20.50 -4.14 -23.93
C ILE A 17 -19.08 -3.54 -23.93
N LEU A 18 -18.87 -2.43 -24.62
CA LEU A 18 -17.59 -1.75 -24.69
C LEU A 18 -17.14 -1.24 -23.32
N VAL A 19 -18.05 -0.62 -22.57
CA VAL A 19 -17.78 -0.18 -21.19
C VAL A 19 -17.43 -1.36 -20.28
N LEU A 20 -18.18 -2.47 -20.37
CA LEU A 20 -17.89 -3.68 -19.61
C LEU A 20 -16.51 -4.29 -19.95
N VAL A 21 -16.15 -4.31 -21.22
CA VAL A 21 -14.82 -4.79 -21.66
C VAL A 21 -13.71 -3.87 -21.12
N PHE A 22 -13.87 -2.55 -21.19
CA PHE A 22 -12.91 -1.62 -20.65
C PHE A 22 -12.77 -1.80 -19.13
N GLU A 23 -13.87 -1.85 -18.39
CA GLU A 23 -13.86 -1.98 -16.93
C GLU A 23 -13.23 -3.31 -16.48
N PHE A 24 -13.70 -4.43 -17.03
CA PHE A 24 -13.29 -5.76 -16.53
C PHE A 24 -11.96 -6.26 -17.09
N PHE A 25 -11.54 -5.80 -18.27
CA PHE A 25 -10.30 -6.26 -18.90
C PHE A 25 -9.22 -5.18 -18.93
N ILE A 26 -9.51 -4.00 -19.44
CA ILE A 26 -8.49 -2.97 -19.68
C ILE A 26 -8.04 -2.35 -18.35
N PHE A 27 -8.98 -1.87 -17.53
CA PHE A 27 -8.63 -1.24 -16.26
C PHE A 27 -8.11 -2.24 -15.22
N ARG A 28 -8.58 -3.48 -15.27
CA ARG A 28 -8.19 -4.48 -14.27
C ARG A 28 -6.89 -5.22 -14.59
N TYR A 29 -6.57 -5.44 -15.88
CA TYR A 29 -5.41 -6.24 -16.28
C TYR A 29 -4.33 -5.45 -17.03
N VAL A 30 -4.69 -4.36 -17.70
CA VAL A 30 -3.75 -3.57 -18.51
C VAL A 30 -3.36 -2.27 -17.80
N LEU A 31 -4.32 -1.55 -17.23
CA LEU A 31 -4.13 -0.27 -16.55
C LEU A 31 -4.37 -0.42 -15.04
N ILE A 32 -3.73 -1.40 -14.41
CA ILE A 32 -3.88 -1.62 -12.98
C ILE A 32 -3.40 -0.37 -12.23
N ALA A 33 -4.31 0.26 -11.48
CA ALA A 33 -4.00 1.40 -10.63
C ALA A 33 -3.07 0.97 -9.48
N ALA A 34 -2.20 1.89 -9.05
CA ALA A 34 -1.47 1.74 -7.80
C ALA A 34 -2.38 2.10 -6.63
N ASP A 35 -2.36 1.31 -5.59
CA ASP A 35 -2.90 1.73 -4.31
C ASP A 35 -1.87 2.65 -3.66
N LEU A 36 -2.31 3.83 -3.24
CA LEU A 36 -1.49 4.72 -2.42
C LEU A 36 -2.07 4.74 -1.01
N PRO A 37 -1.24 4.57 0.02
CA PRO A 37 -1.74 4.67 1.38
C PRO A 37 -2.21 6.11 1.65
N ARG A 38 -3.38 6.24 2.28
CA ARG A 38 -3.94 7.54 2.64
C ARG A 38 -3.21 8.11 3.83
N LEU A 39 -2.88 9.40 3.74
CA LEU A 39 -2.30 10.15 4.85
C LEU A 39 -3.35 10.43 5.92
N ALA A 40 -2.98 10.30 7.18
CA ALA A 40 -3.80 10.73 8.29
C ALA A 40 -3.84 12.25 8.37
N GLU A 41 -4.97 12.82 8.75
CA GLU A 41 -5.04 14.23 9.14
C GLU A 41 -4.13 14.48 10.35
N ASN A 42 -3.29 15.52 10.22
CA ASN A 42 -2.22 15.79 11.18
C ASN A 42 -2.77 16.41 12.49
N ASN A 43 -3.08 15.57 13.47
CA ASN A 43 -3.49 15.97 14.82
C ASN A 43 -2.30 15.97 15.79
N GLY A 44 -1.19 16.59 15.47
CA GLY A 44 -0.06 16.64 16.42
C GLY A 44 1.31 16.89 15.82
N GLY A 45 1.41 17.35 14.58
CA GLY A 45 2.67 17.75 13.94
C GLY A 45 3.49 16.60 13.36
N VAL A 46 3.10 15.33 13.53
CA VAL A 46 3.76 14.17 12.93
C VAL A 46 2.94 13.67 11.75
N LEU A 47 3.48 13.79 10.54
CA LEU A 47 2.89 13.22 9.35
C LEU A 47 2.99 11.70 9.41
N LYS A 48 1.89 10.99 9.16
CA LYS A 48 1.82 9.53 9.09
C LYS A 48 0.62 9.07 8.28
N TYR A 49 0.54 7.81 7.98
CA TYR A 49 -0.60 7.23 7.26
C TYR A 49 -1.79 6.95 8.16
N GLU A 50 -2.99 6.89 7.56
CA GLU A 50 -4.15 6.31 8.24
C GLU A 50 -3.84 4.86 8.62
N PRO A 51 -4.21 4.41 9.83
CA PRO A 51 -3.94 3.06 10.29
C PRO A 51 -4.60 1.96 9.46
N ASN A 52 -4.02 0.76 9.52
CA ASN A 52 -4.61 -0.49 9.02
C ASN A 52 -4.94 -0.48 7.53
N GLN A 53 -4.00 0.00 6.71
CA GLN A 53 -4.12 -0.05 5.26
C GLN A 53 -3.18 -1.11 4.68
N VAL A 54 -3.69 -1.89 3.74
CA VAL A 54 -2.91 -2.87 2.97
C VAL A 54 -3.17 -2.64 1.50
N GLY A 55 -2.12 -2.68 0.70
CA GLY A 55 -2.26 -2.48 -0.73
C GLY A 55 -0.98 -2.76 -1.49
N THR A 56 -0.98 -2.37 -2.75
CA THR A 56 0.15 -2.57 -3.65
C THR A 56 0.55 -1.25 -4.28
N TYR A 57 1.74 -0.78 -3.94
CA TYR A 57 2.36 0.34 -4.62
C TYR A 57 2.89 -0.11 -5.99
N ARG A 58 2.53 0.61 -7.03
CA ARG A 58 2.92 0.27 -8.39
C ARG A 58 3.34 1.50 -9.17
N ILE A 59 4.46 1.39 -9.88
CA ILE A 59 4.87 2.37 -10.89
C ILE A 59 5.02 1.62 -12.21
N LYS A 60 4.08 1.80 -13.13
CA LYS A 60 4.04 1.13 -14.44
C LYS A 60 4.26 -0.38 -14.30
N SER A 61 5.20 -0.94 -15.06
CA SER A 61 5.63 -2.34 -14.99
C SER A 61 6.94 -2.53 -14.22
N GLU A 62 7.53 -1.46 -13.70
CA GLU A 62 8.88 -1.47 -13.12
C GLU A 62 8.86 -1.76 -11.62
N ILE A 63 7.88 -1.21 -10.90
CA ILE A 63 7.75 -1.40 -9.46
C ILE A 63 6.41 -2.06 -9.16
N TYR A 64 6.46 -3.10 -8.35
CA TYR A 64 5.31 -3.80 -7.81
C TYR A 64 5.66 -4.25 -6.39
N ALA A 65 5.22 -3.51 -5.39
CA ALA A 65 5.60 -3.70 -4.00
C ALA A 65 4.39 -3.66 -3.07
N ALA A 66 4.26 -4.66 -2.21
CA ALA A 66 3.23 -4.66 -1.19
C ALA A 66 3.60 -3.71 -0.05
N PHE A 67 2.63 -2.96 0.45
CA PHE A 67 2.75 -2.18 1.69
C PHE A 67 1.74 -2.67 2.73
N ASN A 68 2.09 -2.45 3.99
CA ASN A 68 1.25 -2.75 5.14
C ASN A 68 1.40 -1.65 6.18
N ILE A 69 0.45 -0.73 6.20
CA ILE A 69 0.40 0.33 7.21
C ILE A 69 -0.22 -0.24 8.47
N ASN A 70 0.54 -0.29 9.53
CA ASN A 70 0.12 -0.82 10.82
C ASN A 70 -0.88 0.11 11.55
N ASP A 71 -1.32 -0.27 12.75
CA ASP A 71 -2.24 0.51 13.56
C ASP A 71 -1.67 1.85 14.06
N SER A 72 -0.34 1.97 14.06
CA SER A 72 0.37 3.20 14.42
C SER A 72 0.61 4.14 13.24
N GLY A 73 0.22 3.74 12.02
CA GLY A 73 0.32 4.55 10.81
C GLY A 73 1.66 4.45 10.06
N TRP A 74 2.42 3.37 10.23
CA TRP A 74 3.73 3.15 9.61
C TRP A 74 3.75 1.89 8.75
N ASN A 75 4.47 1.96 7.63
CA ASN A 75 4.64 0.79 6.76
C ASN A 75 5.54 -0.25 7.44
N SER A 76 5.02 -1.38 7.90
CA SER A 76 5.75 -2.32 8.76
C SER A 76 5.23 -3.74 8.66
N SER A 77 6.07 -4.74 9.01
CA SER A 77 5.64 -6.11 9.25
C SER A 77 4.98 -6.30 10.62
N TYR A 78 5.22 -5.39 11.56
CA TYR A 78 4.52 -5.38 12.83
C TYR A 78 3.12 -4.81 12.68
N SER A 79 2.12 -5.50 13.18
CA SER A 79 0.75 -5.00 13.23
C SER A 79 0.58 -3.86 14.24
N HIS A 80 1.44 -3.84 15.23
CA HIS A 80 1.41 -2.91 16.37
C HIS A 80 2.82 -2.54 16.82
N TYR A 81 3.01 -1.30 17.27
CA TYR A 81 4.23 -0.87 17.95
C TYR A 81 3.98 -0.77 19.45
N ASP A 82 4.58 -1.69 20.19
CA ASP A 82 4.34 -1.81 21.63
C ASP A 82 4.85 -0.61 22.43
N VAL A 83 4.01 -0.12 23.33
CA VAL A 83 4.34 0.81 24.39
C VAL A 83 3.63 0.28 25.66
N PRO A 84 4.32 -0.15 26.69
CA PRO A 84 5.73 0.09 27.08
C PRO A 84 6.76 -0.81 26.37
N ILE A 85 8.02 -0.46 26.54
CA ILE A 85 9.17 -1.22 26.02
C ILE A 85 9.20 -2.60 26.66
N ASN A 86 9.31 -3.65 25.82
CA ASN A 86 9.63 -4.97 26.32
C ASN A 86 11.12 -5.01 26.70
N TYR A 87 11.41 -5.13 27.99
CA TYR A 87 12.79 -5.11 28.52
C TYR A 87 13.62 -6.35 28.11
N ASP A 88 12.97 -7.40 27.61
CA ASP A 88 13.66 -8.61 27.16
C ASP A 88 14.26 -8.44 25.75
N LYS A 89 13.93 -7.35 25.04
CA LYS A 89 14.41 -7.06 23.70
C LYS A 89 15.02 -5.67 23.59
N THR A 90 16.06 -5.57 22.80
CA THR A 90 16.61 -4.28 22.39
C THR A 90 15.79 -3.70 21.24
N ARG A 91 15.21 -2.53 21.44
CA ARG A 91 14.44 -1.82 20.43
C ARG A 91 15.30 -0.81 19.69
N ILE A 92 15.25 -0.86 18.36
CA ILE A 92 15.93 0.05 17.45
C ILE A 92 14.86 0.86 16.73
N ALA A 93 14.94 2.18 16.80
CA ALA A 93 14.13 3.09 16.01
C ALA A 93 14.90 3.52 14.76
N VAL A 94 14.36 3.24 13.58
CA VAL A 94 14.88 3.70 12.30
C VAL A 94 14.03 4.86 11.84
N ILE A 95 14.60 6.06 11.81
CA ILE A 95 13.90 7.29 11.45
C ILE A 95 14.46 7.82 10.14
N GLY A 96 13.60 8.22 9.22
CA GLY A 96 14.02 8.77 7.93
C GLY A 96 12.87 9.10 7.00
N ASP A 97 13.22 9.31 5.75
CA ASP A 97 12.34 9.68 4.65
C ASP A 97 11.78 8.46 3.89
N SER A 98 11.50 8.64 2.62
CA SER A 98 10.97 7.61 1.71
C SER A 98 11.82 6.32 1.61
N TYR A 99 13.11 6.36 1.94
CA TYR A 99 13.94 5.15 2.02
C TYR A 99 13.58 4.28 3.22
N VAL A 100 13.22 4.90 4.34
CA VAL A 100 12.75 4.19 5.54
C VAL A 100 11.29 3.78 5.36
N GLU A 101 10.48 4.62 4.73
CA GLU A 101 9.10 4.33 4.34
C GLU A 101 9.02 3.09 3.42
N ALA A 102 9.90 3.05 2.40
CA ALA A 102 10.14 1.94 1.50
C ALA A 102 8.88 1.43 0.75
N LEU A 103 8.05 2.34 0.21
CA LEU A 103 6.89 1.94 -0.61
C LEU A 103 7.27 1.27 -1.93
N GLN A 104 8.46 1.56 -2.47
CA GLN A 104 8.96 0.97 -3.71
C GLN A 104 9.48 -0.46 -3.56
N VAL A 105 9.54 -0.98 -2.33
CA VAL A 105 10.02 -2.32 -2.00
C VAL A 105 8.95 -3.03 -1.18
N ASP A 106 8.74 -4.32 -1.42
CA ASP A 106 7.87 -5.12 -0.53
C ASP A 106 8.27 -4.85 0.92
N TYR A 107 7.30 -4.50 1.76
CA TYR A 107 7.57 -4.07 3.14
C TYR A 107 8.38 -5.07 3.95
N ARG A 108 8.28 -6.38 3.62
CA ARG A 108 9.05 -7.44 4.26
C ARG A 108 10.51 -7.51 3.80
N ARG A 109 10.85 -6.85 2.70
CA ARG A 109 12.19 -6.80 2.11
C ARG A 109 12.86 -5.45 2.27
N SER A 110 12.21 -4.50 2.94
CA SER A 110 12.80 -3.21 3.27
C SER A 110 14.00 -3.37 4.18
N PHE A 111 14.95 -2.42 4.13
CA PHE A 111 16.18 -2.56 4.92
C PHE A 111 15.96 -2.66 6.44
N PRO A 112 14.93 -2.05 7.07
CA PRO A 112 14.68 -2.26 8.48
C PRO A 112 14.27 -3.70 8.80
N GLU A 113 13.55 -4.38 7.91
CA GLU A 113 13.17 -5.78 8.08
C GLU A 113 14.39 -6.71 7.89
N VAL A 114 15.21 -6.42 6.89
CA VAL A 114 16.47 -7.15 6.67
C VAL A 114 17.42 -6.97 7.86
N LEU A 115 17.51 -5.76 8.38
CA LEU A 115 18.30 -5.48 9.60
C LEU A 115 17.79 -6.30 10.79
N LEU A 116 16.48 -6.37 11.00
CA LEU A 116 15.88 -7.16 12.07
C LEU A 116 16.18 -8.66 11.91
N ASP A 117 16.14 -9.18 10.69
CA ASP A 117 16.46 -10.57 10.42
C ASP A 117 17.95 -10.90 10.69
N LEU A 118 18.85 -9.98 10.34
CA LEU A 118 20.28 -10.11 10.60
C LEU A 118 20.62 -10.03 12.10
N LEU A 119 19.95 -9.16 12.84
CA LEU A 119 20.15 -9.01 14.28
C LEU A 119 19.52 -10.16 15.10
N GLY A 120 18.46 -10.74 14.58
CA GLY A 120 17.70 -11.81 15.21
C GLY A 120 16.47 -11.33 16.00
N ARG A 121 15.30 -11.69 15.50
CA ARG A 121 13.96 -11.31 16.03
C ARG A 121 13.69 -11.70 17.47
N LYS A 122 14.51 -12.60 18.05
CA LYS A 122 14.35 -12.99 19.46
C LYS A 122 14.86 -11.93 20.43
N LEU A 123 15.94 -11.23 20.07
CA LEU A 123 16.63 -10.26 20.93
C LEU A 123 16.39 -8.81 20.53
N TYR A 124 15.92 -8.57 19.30
CA TYR A 124 15.77 -7.24 18.75
C TYR A 124 14.36 -7.00 18.21
N GLU A 125 13.95 -5.73 18.26
CA GLU A 125 12.80 -5.16 17.57
C GLU A 125 13.28 -3.96 16.76
N VAL A 126 12.86 -3.86 15.51
CA VAL A 126 13.20 -2.70 14.65
C VAL A 126 11.90 -2.02 14.25
N TYR A 127 11.67 -0.83 14.79
CA TYR A 127 10.53 0.01 14.46
C TYR A 127 10.97 1.08 13.49
N ARG A 128 10.22 1.28 12.40
CA ARG A 128 10.53 2.26 11.37
C ARG A 128 9.53 3.39 11.36
N PHE A 129 10.05 4.60 11.18
CA PHE A 129 9.34 5.86 11.19
C PHE A 129 9.77 6.66 9.96
N GLY A 130 9.31 6.23 8.78
CA GLY A 130 9.58 6.84 7.50
C GLY A 130 8.30 7.29 6.81
N ILE A 131 8.35 8.43 6.10
CA ILE A 131 7.25 8.98 5.33
C ILE A 131 7.77 9.83 4.17
#